data_edcc9706e3c63252d2b6218fd18cde5e
#
_entry.id   edcc9706e3c63252d2b6218fd18cde5e
#
_cell.length_a   1.000
_cell.length_b   1.000
_cell.length_c   1.000
_cell.angle_alpha   90.00
_cell.angle_beta   90.00
_cell.angle_gamma   90.00
#
_symmetry.space_group_name_H-M   'P 1'
#
loop_
_entity.id
_entity.type
_entity.pdbx_description
1 polymer ?
#
loop_
_entity_poly.entity_id
_entity_poly.type
_entity_poly.pdbx_seq_one_letter_code
_entity_poly.pdbx_strand_id
1 'polypeptide(L)'
;TVQTAASPDGKDIVTLNEYDSFGRPYSVYRPVPTQTSSGAYASFASINPELLKFYNWEVYTFSKTLYEDSPLDRPVEKYGPGSLWHTRGKSVRTEYLVNEATGVLSCGLYLVSSDTSLTRSGVFPSGSLSVVKTTDEDGDVTLSFTDRLGRKVLERRLDGDIRLDTHYVYDDLGLTRYVLTPEASAAMSSDGTFGDSSAPVAGLSYVYKYDGKGRCSSKRLPGRSPVIYKYDKGDEPVFSQDGRMRERGEWMFSFRDALGREAVSGIWPSSRTPDTDGATVIATYTGTASLGGYSVNVQTPAIGVPLSVNYYDGHSFLENLRLSDTDRLALSPDTLSAYGVPVTGSNRLKGLHTGSAVRSVTDPESVTVSAFYYDRRGRQIQSHHLEALSGRRHVHQSLTFTGKPLRTRETVELPDGRADSLVTSRLYDSQERLVSETSSLNGKSQTVAYSYDGIGRLTGRSYSSGDGSHSLSESLTYDIRDQLTGLSSNVFSMSLRRQEPVLGATPRYNGNISEWEWSRGAGS
;
A
#
# COMPACT_ATOMS: atom_id res chain seq x y z
N THR A 1 17.17 -11.37 -20.48
CA THR A 1 17.58 -10.08 -19.88
C THR A 1 18.84 -10.31 -19.04
N VAL A 2 19.81 -9.39 -19.15
CA VAL A 2 21.02 -9.37 -18.32
C VAL A 2 21.02 -8.11 -17.48
N GLN A 3 21.17 -8.26 -16.17
CA GLN A 3 21.37 -7.17 -15.23
C GLN A 3 22.85 -7.17 -14.82
N THR A 4 23.62 -6.22 -15.33
CA THR A 4 25.07 -6.17 -15.17
C THR A 4 25.47 -5.94 -13.72
N ALA A 5 26.37 -6.75 -13.20
CA ALA A 5 26.94 -6.66 -11.85
C ALA A 5 25.86 -6.55 -10.73
N ALA A 6 24.67 -7.14 -10.92
CA ALA A 6 23.52 -6.95 -10.04
C ALA A 6 23.52 -7.89 -8.81
N SER A 7 24.33 -8.93 -8.81
CA SER A 7 24.43 -9.83 -7.65
C SER A 7 25.19 -9.15 -6.48
N PRO A 8 25.08 -9.68 -5.24
CA PRO A 8 25.88 -9.20 -4.12
C PRO A 8 27.40 -9.26 -4.35
N ASP A 9 27.85 -10.25 -5.13
CA ASP A 9 29.26 -10.44 -5.50
C ASP A 9 29.67 -9.68 -6.76
N GLY A 10 28.83 -8.77 -7.25
CA GLY A 10 29.09 -7.97 -8.45
C GLY A 10 29.05 -8.77 -9.75
N LYS A 11 28.36 -9.91 -9.78
CA LYS A 11 28.14 -10.73 -10.98
C LYS A 11 26.85 -10.34 -11.69
N ASP A 12 26.76 -10.66 -12.97
CA ASP A 12 25.55 -10.44 -13.74
C ASP A 12 24.44 -11.38 -13.27
N ILE A 13 23.20 -10.89 -13.22
CA ILE A 13 22.02 -11.71 -13.03
C ILE A 13 21.31 -11.83 -14.37
N VAL A 14 21.05 -13.08 -14.80
CA VAL A 14 20.45 -13.38 -16.08
C VAL A 14 19.08 -14.01 -15.88
N THR A 15 18.10 -13.52 -16.64
CA THR A 15 16.77 -14.12 -16.81
C THR A 15 16.59 -14.48 -18.28
N LEU A 16 16.32 -15.75 -18.56
CA LEU A 16 16.07 -16.25 -19.92
C LEU A 16 14.57 -16.29 -20.19
N ASN A 17 14.21 -16.01 -21.43
CA ASN A 17 12.85 -16.18 -21.94
C ASN A 17 12.92 -17.03 -23.21
N GLU A 18 12.03 -18.01 -23.30
CA GLU A 18 11.77 -18.76 -24.52
C GLU A 18 10.42 -18.33 -25.09
N TYR A 19 10.34 -18.32 -26.39
CA TYR A 19 9.16 -17.88 -27.13
C TYR A 19 8.63 -19.02 -27.99
N ASP A 20 7.33 -19.08 -28.16
CA ASP A 20 6.70 -20.01 -29.10
C ASP A 20 6.89 -19.55 -30.57
N SER A 21 6.35 -20.31 -31.50
CA SER A 21 6.44 -20.02 -32.94
C SER A 21 5.74 -18.72 -33.37
N PHE A 22 4.89 -18.14 -32.50
CA PHE A 22 4.20 -16.88 -32.71
C PHE A 22 4.89 -15.70 -32.02
N GLY A 23 6.01 -15.94 -31.32
CA GLY A 23 6.75 -14.92 -30.59
C GLY A 23 6.17 -14.58 -29.21
N ARG A 24 5.28 -15.42 -28.67
CA ARG A 24 4.71 -15.24 -27.33
C ARG A 24 5.62 -15.87 -26.26
N PRO A 25 5.79 -15.25 -25.08
CA PRO A 25 6.62 -15.84 -24.01
C PRO A 25 6.05 -17.19 -23.54
N TYR A 26 6.73 -18.27 -23.88
CA TYR A 26 6.32 -19.63 -23.53
C TYR A 26 6.91 -20.09 -22.19
N SER A 27 8.23 -19.89 -22.01
CA SER A 27 8.93 -20.19 -20.76
C SER A 27 9.70 -18.96 -20.28
N VAL A 28 9.55 -18.61 -19.00
CA VAL A 28 10.30 -17.55 -18.33
C VAL A 28 11.06 -18.18 -17.18
N TYR A 29 12.39 -18.25 -17.33
CA TYR A 29 13.26 -18.85 -16.33
C TYR A 29 13.47 -17.96 -15.12
N ARG A 30 13.74 -18.55 -14.01
CA ARG A 30 14.12 -17.85 -12.79
C ARG A 30 15.45 -17.10 -12.99
N PRO A 31 15.66 -15.97 -12.32
CA PRO A 31 16.94 -15.26 -12.37
C PRO A 31 18.05 -16.11 -11.77
N VAL A 32 19.25 -16.03 -12.35
CA VAL A 32 20.42 -16.74 -11.83
C VAL A 32 21.66 -15.85 -11.91
N PRO A 33 22.53 -15.87 -10.87
CA PRO A 33 23.82 -15.19 -10.95
C PRO A 33 24.76 -15.96 -11.88
N THR A 34 25.51 -15.24 -12.69
CA THR A 34 26.54 -15.82 -13.58
C THR A 34 27.94 -15.71 -13.00
N GLN A 35 28.94 -16.16 -13.74
CA GLN A 35 30.35 -15.97 -13.36
C GLN A 35 30.95 -14.66 -13.91
N THR A 36 30.22 -13.95 -14.77
CA THR A 36 30.66 -12.73 -15.44
C THR A 36 30.06 -11.48 -14.81
N SER A 37 30.61 -10.31 -15.14
CA SER A 37 30.12 -8.99 -14.75
C SER A 37 30.13 -8.00 -15.93
N SER A 38 30.16 -8.53 -17.17
CA SER A 38 30.34 -7.74 -18.39
C SER A 38 29.05 -7.25 -19.03
N GLY A 39 27.89 -7.76 -18.59
CA GLY A 39 26.61 -7.50 -19.25
C GLY A 39 26.47 -8.18 -20.63
N ALA A 40 27.35 -9.10 -20.97
CA ALA A 40 27.35 -9.78 -22.28
C ALA A 40 26.16 -10.72 -22.41
N TYR A 41 25.77 -10.96 -23.67
CA TYR A 41 24.74 -11.96 -23.98
C TYR A 41 25.13 -13.34 -23.46
N ALA A 42 24.15 -14.01 -22.84
CA ALA A 42 24.31 -15.36 -22.36
C ALA A 42 23.29 -16.30 -23.05
N SER A 43 23.79 -17.40 -23.61
CA SER A 43 22.96 -18.42 -24.23
C SER A 43 22.30 -19.33 -23.19
N PHE A 44 21.23 -20.04 -23.58
CA PHE A 44 20.61 -21.05 -22.72
C PHE A 44 21.64 -22.11 -22.30
N ALA A 45 22.45 -22.59 -23.23
CA ALA A 45 23.49 -23.64 -22.95
C ALA A 45 24.52 -23.20 -21.90
N SER A 46 24.85 -21.91 -21.86
CA SER A 46 25.78 -21.38 -20.84
C SER A 46 25.13 -21.13 -19.49
N ILE A 47 23.82 -20.84 -19.45
CA ILE A 47 23.09 -20.47 -18.23
C ILE A 47 22.44 -21.69 -17.54
N ASN A 48 22.00 -22.68 -18.28
CA ASN A 48 21.29 -23.83 -17.72
C ASN A 48 22.10 -24.59 -16.62
N PRO A 49 23.41 -24.82 -16.73
CA PRO A 49 24.18 -25.42 -15.63
C PRO A 49 24.20 -24.55 -14.36
N GLU A 50 24.25 -23.21 -14.49
CA GLU A 50 24.22 -22.28 -13.36
C GLU A 50 22.84 -22.27 -12.71
N LEU A 51 21.75 -22.32 -13.50
CA LEU A 51 20.38 -22.46 -13.01
C LEU A 51 20.21 -23.73 -12.16
N LEU A 52 20.60 -24.88 -12.70
CA LEU A 52 20.50 -26.18 -12.00
C LEU A 52 21.28 -26.13 -10.68
N LYS A 53 22.50 -25.63 -10.71
CA LYS A 53 23.36 -25.54 -9.52
C LYS A 53 22.76 -24.59 -8.47
N PHE A 54 22.29 -23.41 -8.88
CA PHE A 54 21.77 -22.39 -7.98
C PHE A 54 20.46 -22.83 -7.32
N TYR A 55 19.57 -23.53 -8.06
CA TYR A 55 18.29 -24.02 -7.57
C TYR A 55 18.31 -25.50 -7.15
N ASN A 56 19.46 -26.00 -6.65
CA ASN A 56 19.61 -27.35 -6.10
C ASN A 56 19.14 -28.47 -7.05
N TRP A 57 19.51 -28.34 -8.32
CA TRP A 57 19.19 -29.32 -9.39
C TRP A 57 17.69 -29.42 -9.72
N GLU A 58 16.93 -28.38 -9.38
CA GLU A 58 15.55 -28.25 -9.84
C GLU A 58 15.51 -28.07 -11.36
N VAL A 59 14.80 -28.96 -12.06
CA VAL A 59 14.74 -28.95 -13.53
C VAL A 59 13.69 -27.98 -14.07
N TYR A 60 12.63 -27.74 -13.30
CA TYR A 60 11.58 -26.80 -13.68
C TYR A 60 11.84 -25.41 -13.09
N THR A 61 12.98 -24.82 -13.45
CA THR A 61 13.38 -23.48 -13.01
C THR A 61 12.66 -22.36 -13.74
N PHE A 62 11.53 -22.63 -14.38
CA PHE A 62 10.79 -21.69 -15.22
C PHE A 62 9.28 -21.72 -14.96
N SER A 63 8.63 -20.62 -15.23
CA SER A 63 7.18 -20.54 -15.42
C SER A 63 6.85 -20.84 -16.87
N LYS A 64 5.82 -21.67 -17.10
CA LYS A 64 5.35 -22.03 -18.44
C LYS A 64 3.94 -21.48 -18.67
N THR A 65 3.73 -20.81 -19.79
CA THR A 65 2.41 -20.28 -20.20
C THR A 65 1.96 -20.97 -21.47
N LEU A 66 0.76 -21.53 -21.45
CA LEU A 66 0.08 -22.07 -22.63
C LEU A 66 -0.99 -21.07 -23.09
N TYR A 67 -1.08 -20.90 -24.39
CA TYR A 67 -2.03 -19.98 -25.01
C TYR A 67 -3.09 -20.72 -25.79
N GLU A 68 -4.24 -20.12 -25.97
CA GLU A 68 -5.26 -20.65 -26.88
C GLU A 68 -4.80 -20.61 -28.35
N ASP A 69 -5.43 -21.44 -29.16
CA ASP A 69 -5.15 -21.50 -30.61
C ASP A 69 -5.92 -20.43 -31.41
N SER A 70 -6.03 -19.22 -30.86
CA SER A 70 -6.72 -18.10 -31.51
C SER A 70 -5.81 -16.88 -31.66
N PRO A 71 -6.11 -15.95 -32.57
CA PRO A 71 -5.35 -14.71 -32.73
C PRO A 71 -5.45 -13.73 -31.54
N LEU A 72 -6.23 -14.07 -30.52
CA LEU A 72 -6.38 -13.21 -29.34
C LEU A 72 -5.25 -13.37 -28.32
N ASP A 73 -4.36 -14.38 -28.52
CA ASP A 73 -3.17 -14.62 -27.71
C ASP A 73 -3.46 -14.72 -26.20
N ARG A 74 -4.63 -15.27 -25.85
CA ARG A 74 -5.04 -15.34 -24.44
C ARG A 74 -4.40 -16.54 -23.74
N PRO A 75 -3.80 -16.36 -22.54
CA PRO A 75 -3.26 -17.47 -21.78
C PRO A 75 -4.39 -18.35 -21.21
N VAL A 76 -4.30 -19.65 -21.43
CA VAL A 76 -5.29 -20.63 -20.93
C VAL A 76 -4.77 -21.46 -19.76
N GLU A 77 -3.44 -21.63 -19.65
CA GLU A 77 -2.86 -22.35 -18.53
C GLU A 77 -1.47 -21.81 -18.20
N LYS A 78 -1.17 -21.65 -16.91
CA LYS A 78 0.12 -21.16 -16.43
C LYS A 78 0.63 -22.03 -15.29
N TYR A 79 1.79 -22.62 -15.49
CA TYR A 79 2.58 -23.29 -14.45
C TYR A 79 3.59 -22.31 -13.85
N GLY A 80 3.69 -22.29 -12.54
CA GLY A 80 4.82 -21.64 -11.86
C GLY A 80 6.05 -22.54 -11.86
N PRO A 81 7.24 -22.03 -11.45
CA PRO A 81 8.44 -22.86 -11.34
C PRO A 81 8.30 -23.90 -10.23
N GLY A 82 9.03 -25.01 -10.37
CA GLY A 82 9.11 -26.09 -9.40
C GLY A 82 8.54 -27.42 -9.88
N SER A 83 9.27 -28.52 -9.65
CA SER A 83 8.90 -29.88 -10.06
C SER A 83 7.57 -30.32 -9.47
N LEU A 84 7.24 -29.94 -8.22
CA LEU A 84 6.02 -30.34 -7.56
C LEU A 84 4.76 -29.83 -8.27
N TRP A 85 4.83 -28.65 -8.90
CA TRP A 85 3.69 -28.10 -9.66
C TRP A 85 3.56 -28.77 -11.03
N HIS A 86 4.67 -28.92 -11.75
CA HIS A 86 4.68 -29.52 -13.08
C HIS A 86 4.31 -31.02 -13.04
N THR A 87 4.87 -31.78 -12.13
CA THR A 87 4.61 -33.23 -12.05
C THR A 87 3.23 -33.57 -11.50
N ARG A 88 2.64 -32.69 -10.68
CA ARG A 88 1.31 -32.91 -10.11
C ARG A 88 0.21 -32.15 -10.90
N GLY A 89 0.54 -31.53 -12.03
CA GLY A 89 -0.40 -30.79 -12.86
C GLY A 89 -1.04 -29.58 -12.15
N LYS A 90 -0.27 -28.92 -11.25
CA LYS A 90 -0.73 -27.78 -10.47
C LYS A 90 -0.47 -26.47 -11.22
N SER A 91 -1.50 -25.99 -11.91
CA SER A 91 -1.46 -24.80 -12.75
C SER A 91 -2.64 -23.90 -12.46
N VAL A 92 -2.48 -22.62 -12.77
CA VAL A 92 -3.60 -21.68 -12.89
C VAL A 92 -4.21 -21.87 -14.27
N ARG A 93 -5.51 -22.22 -14.33
CA ARG A 93 -6.26 -22.39 -15.58
C ARG A 93 -7.23 -21.25 -15.78
N THR A 94 -7.32 -20.76 -17.01
CA THR A 94 -8.22 -19.67 -17.38
C THR A 94 -9.09 -20.13 -18.54
N GLU A 95 -10.40 -20.05 -18.37
CA GLU A 95 -11.41 -20.35 -19.39
C GLU A 95 -12.14 -19.05 -19.74
N TYR A 96 -12.32 -18.80 -21.03
CA TYR A 96 -13.02 -17.64 -21.56
C TYR A 96 -14.40 -18.07 -22.07
N LEU A 97 -15.44 -17.71 -21.34
CA LEU A 97 -16.79 -18.20 -21.49
C LEU A 97 -17.76 -17.03 -21.73
N VAL A 98 -19.04 -17.36 -21.90
CA VAL A 98 -20.15 -16.42 -21.86
C VAL A 98 -21.14 -16.85 -20.78
N ASN A 99 -21.94 -15.91 -20.29
CA ASN A 99 -22.97 -16.25 -19.30
C ASN A 99 -24.10 -17.09 -19.88
N GLU A 100 -24.75 -17.85 -19.03
CA GLU A 100 -25.93 -18.66 -19.32
C GLU A 100 -27.12 -18.19 -18.47
N ALA A 101 -28.34 -18.62 -18.84
CA ALA A 101 -29.55 -18.29 -18.09
C ALA A 101 -29.65 -19.05 -16.75
N THR A 102 -28.97 -20.17 -16.63
CA THR A 102 -29.03 -21.05 -15.44
C THR A 102 -27.64 -21.57 -15.07
N GLY A 103 -27.55 -22.27 -13.94
CA GLY A 103 -26.29 -22.90 -13.52
C GLY A 103 -25.25 -21.93 -12.97
N VAL A 104 -24.00 -22.37 -12.97
CA VAL A 104 -22.86 -21.61 -12.40
C VAL A 104 -22.48 -20.39 -13.24
N LEU A 105 -22.89 -20.34 -14.50
CA LEU A 105 -22.65 -19.20 -15.42
C LEU A 105 -23.82 -18.20 -15.43
N SER A 106 -24.87 -18.38 -14.60
CA SER A 106 -25.95 -17.41 -14.51
C SER A 106 -25.54 -16.20 -13.66
N CYS A 107 -26.02 -15.03 -14.05
CA CYS A 107 -25.77 -13.76 -13.35
C CYS A 107 -27.09 -13.04 -13.11
N GLY A 108 -27.40 -12.70 -11.84
CA GLY A 108 -28.57 -11.92 -11.48
C GLY A 108 -28.53 -10.52 -12.11
N LEU A 109 -29.64 -10.08 -12.69
CA LEU A 109 -29.78 -8.74 -13.25
C LEU A 109 -30.32 -7.79 -12.18
N TYR A 110 -29.52 -6.82 -11.80
CA TYR A 110 -29.89 -5.75 -10.87
C TYR A 110 -29.90 -4.41 -11.62
N LEU A 111 -30.96 -3.65 -11.41
CA LEU A 111 -31.20 -2.35 -12.04
C LEU A 111 -31.39 -1.28 -10.97
N VAL A 112 -30.87 -0.10 -11.22
CA VAL A 112 -31.16 1.08 -10.41
C VAL A 112 -32.54 1.59 -10.82
N SER A 113 -33.54 1.44 -9.95
CA SER A 113 -34.93 1.83 -10.25
C SER A 113 -35.26 3.25 -9.80
N SER A 114 -34.49 3.80 -8.87
CA SER A 114 -34.54 5.21 -8.43
C SER A 114 -33.26 5.55 -7.66
N ASP A 115 -33.12 6.81 -7.23
CA ASP A 115 -32.00 7.24 -6.37
C ASP A 115 -31.94 6.52 -5.02
N THR A 116 -33.00 5.83 -4.62
CA THR A 116 -33.14 5.20 -3.31
C THR A 116 -33.55 3.73 -3.39
N SER A 117 -33.56 3.13 -4.58
CA SER A 117 -34.00 1.75 -4.75
C SER A 117 -33.27 1.00 -5.87
N LEU A 118 -33.13 -0.29 -5.61
CA LEU A 118 -32.53 -1.30 -6.45
C LEU A 118 -33.59 -2.34 -6.79
N THR A 119 -33.71 -2.76 -8.04
CA THR A 119 -34.62 -3.83 -8.45
C THR A 119 -33.82 -5.00 -9.02
N ARG A 120 -34.10 -6.21 -8.50
CA ARG A 120 -33.68 -7.45 -9.15
C ARG A 120 -34.76 -7.88 -10.14
N SER A 121 -34.35 -8.14 -11.39
CA SER A 121 -35.25 -8.48 -12.50
C SER A 121 -34.70 -9.69 -13.26
N GLY A 122 -34.84 -10.89 -12.69
CA GLY A 122 -34.38 -12.13 -13.31
C GLY A 122 -32.84 -12.22 -13.40
N VAL A 123 -32.37 -12.70 -14.54
CA VAL A 123 -30.96 -12.91 -14.85
C VAL A 123 -30.58 -12.24 -16.16
N PHE A 124 -29.31 -11.95 -16.35
CA PHE A 124 -28.80 -11.47 -17.64
C PHE A 124 -29.09 -12.49 -18.75
N PRO A 125 -29.52 -12.03 -19.96
CA PRO A 125 -29.71 -12.90 -21.11
C PRO A 125 -28.45 -13.70 -21.42
N SER A 126 -28.61 -14.96 -21.83
CA SER A 126 -27.49 -15.82 -22.22
C SER A 126 -26.65 -15.16 -23.33
N GLY A 127 -25.32 -15.24 -23.23
CA GLY A 127 -24.38 -14.65 -24.17
C GLY A 127 -24.25 -13.12 -24.12
N SER A 128 -24.85 -12.45 -23.13
CA SER A 128 -24.76 -10.99 -22.98
C SER A 128 -23.57 -10.50 -22.19
N LEU A 129 -22.94 -11.39 -21.40
CA LEU A 129 -21.75 -11.11 -20.60
C LEU A 129 -20.59 -12.00 -21.02
N SER A 130 -19.38 -11.46 -21.05
CA SER A 130 -18.17 -12.28 -21.08
C SER A 130 -17.82 -12.75 -19.66
N VAL A 131 -17.38 -14.00 -19.57
CA VAL A 131 -17.03 -14.64 -18.30
C VAL A 131 -15.61 -15.16 -18.36
N VAL A 132 -14.78 -14.73 -17.44
CA VAL A 132 -13.45 -15.30 -17.24
C VAL A 132 -13.50 -16.17 -15.99
N LYS A 133 -13.33 -17.48 -16.18
CA LYS A 133 -13.24 -18.45 -15.10
C LYS A 133 -11.77 -18.77 -14.85
N THR A 134 -11.31 -18.54 -13.64
CA THR A 134 -9.94 -18.88 -13.19
C THR A 134 -10.03 -19.97 -12.14
N THR A 135 -9.26 -21.04 -12.35
CA THR A 135 -9.07 -22.10 -11.35
C THR A 135 -7.61 -22.05 -10.92
N ASP A 136 -7.36 -21.85 -9.65
CA ASP A 136 -6.00 -21.79 -9.12
C ASP A 136 -5.36 -23.18 -8.96
N GLU A 137 -4.12 -23.24 -8.49
CA GLU A 137 -3.36 -24.49 -8.32
C GLU A 137 -3.98 -25.44 -7.27
N ASP A 138 -4.81 -24.94 -6.37
CA ASP A 138 -5.51 -25.74 -5.35
C ASP A 138 -6.92 -26.16 -5.79
N GLY A 139 -7.38 -25.62 -6.91
CA GLY A 139 -8.71 -25.90 -7.48
C GLY A 139 -9.76 -24.89 -7.08
N ASP A 140 -9.40 -23.81 -6.40
CA ASP A 140 -10.32 -22.74 -6.05
C ASP A 140 -10.74 -21.98 -7.31
N VAL A 141 -12.06 -21.82 -7.49
CA VAL A 141 -12.65 -21.26 -8.70
C VAL A 141 -13.20 -19.86 -8.46
N THR A 142 -12.79 -18.94 -9.33
CA THR A 142 -13.33 -17.57 -9.38
C THR A 142 -13.84 -17.28 -10.80
N LEU A 143 -15.04 -16.69 -10.90
CA LEU A 143 -15.63 -16.25 -12.16
C LEU A 143 -15.85 -14.74 -12.12
N SER A 144 -15.35 -14.05 -13.14
CA SER A 144 -15.53 -12.61 -13.35
C SER A 144 -16.44 -12.38 -14.56
N PHE A 145 -17.59 -11.77 -14.33
CA PHE A 145 -18.58 -11.46 -15.37
C PHE A 145 -18.46 -9.99 -15.76
N THR A 146 -18.33 -9.74 -17.03
CA THR A 146 -18.11 -8.39 -17.59
C THR A 146 -19.12 -8.10 -18.69
N ASP A 147 -19.73 -6.93 -18.65
CA ASP A 147 -20.68 -6.49 -19.67
C ASP A 147 -19.97 -6.02 -20.96
N ARG A 148 -20.77 -5.66 -21.99
CA ARG A 148 -20.24 -5.19 -23.28
C ARG A 148 -19.51 -3.84 -23.21
N LEU A 149 -19.65 -3.09 -22.11
CA LEU A 149 -18.94 -1.84 -21.86
C LEU A 149 -17.63 -2.06 -21.08
N GLY A 150 -17.28 -3.33 -20.81
CA GLY A 150 -16.08 -3.68 -20.03
C GLY A 150 -16.24 -3.53 -18.52
N ARG A 151 -17.47 -3.34 -18.00
CA ARG A 151 -17.72 -3.19 -16.57
C ARG A 151 -17.93 -4.55 -15.92
N LYS A 152 -17.26 -4.80 -14.80
CA LYS A 152 -17.49 -6.00 -13.98
C LYS A 152 -18.88 -5.91 -13.33
N VAL A 153 -19.76 -6.86 -13.60
CA VAL A 153 -21.12 -6.91 -13.03
C VAL A 153 -21.26 -7.95 -11.93
N LEU A 154 -20.42 -9.00 -11.94
CA LEU A 154 -20.41 -10.03 -10.91
C LEU A 154 -18.99 -10.59 -10.74
N GLU A 155 -18.58 -10.79 -9.51
CA GLU A 155 -17.47 -11.65 -9.13
C GLU A 155 -18.04 -12.80 -8.28
N ARG A 156 -17.88 -14.03 -8.75
CA ARG A 156 -18.33 -15.25 -8.08
C ARG A 156 -17.14 -16.06 -7.64
N ARG A 157 -17.07 -16.40 -6.37
CA ARG A 157 -16.15 -17.41 -5.86
C ARG A 157 -16.95 -18.66 -5.51
N LEU A 158 -16.40 -19.83 -5.83
CA LEU A 158 -17.03 -21.11 -5.48
C LEU A 158 -16.29 -21.72 -4.29
N ASP A 159 -17.06 -22.13 -3.29
CA ASP A 159 -16.61 -22.92 -2.15
C ASP A 159 -17.47 -24.20 -2.12
N GLY A 160 -17.00 -25.25 -2.80
CA GLY A 160 -17.82 -26.40 -3.13
C GLY A 160 -19.04 -25.99 -3.94
N ASP A 161 -20.25 -26.27 -3.44
CA ASP A 161 -21.52 -25.90 -4.06
C ASP A 161 -21.99 -24.47 -3.68
N ILE A 162 -21.30 -23.82 -2.76
CA ILE A 162 -21.66 -22.47 -2.28
C ILE A 162 -21.14 -21.43 -3.26
N ARG A 163 -22.02 -20.51 -3.64
CA ARG A 163 -21.68 -19.35 -4.48
C ARG A 163 -21.55 -18.11 -3.61
N LEU A 164 -20.39 -17.50 -3.64
CA LEU A 164 -20.09 -16.25 -2.97
C LEU A 164 -20.07 -15.13 -4.02
N ASP A 165 -21.23 -14.50 -4.22
CA ASP A 165 -21.48 -13.54 -5.30
C ASP A 165 -21.32 -12.10 -4.82
N THR A 166 -20.41 -11.36 -5.42
CA THR A 166 -20.32 -9.90 -5.26
C THR A 166 -20.81 -9.23 -6.53
N HIS A 167 -21.99 -8.59 -6.49
CA HIS A 167 -22.55 -7.86 -7.63
C HIS A 167 -22.17 -6.38 -7.61
N TYR A 168 -21.91 -5.85 -8.79
CA TYR A 168 -21.65 -4.44 -9.04
C TYR A 168 -22.78 -3.89 -9.89
N VAL A 169 -23.52 -2.93 -9.37
CA VAL A 169 -24.70 -2.36 -10.03
C VAL A 169 -24.42 -0.92 -10.42
N TYR A 170 -24.67 -0.63 -11.68
CA TYR A 170 -24.39 0.68 -12.28
C TYR A 170 -25.70 1.36 -12.67
N ASP A 171 -25.69 2.68 -12.68
CA ASP A 171 -26.75 3.46 -13.30
C ASP A 171 -26.54 3.60 -14.83
N ASP A 172 -27.45 4.30 -15.48
CA ASP A 172 -27.41 4.53 -16.94
C ASP A 172 -26.20 5.36 -17.39
N LEU A 173 -25.59 6.12 -16.47
CA LEU A 173 -24.36 6.87 -16.73
C LEU A 173 -23.09 6.04 -16.50
N GLY A 174 -23.24 4.78 -16.05
CA GLY A 174 -22.13 3.88 -15.75
C GLY A 174 -21.47 4.11 -14.40
N LEU A 175 -22.10 4.89 -13.52
CA LEU A 175 -21.61 5.10 -12.17
C LEU A 175 -22.04 3.94 -11.26
N THR A 176 -21.12 3.46 -10.42
CA THR A 176 -21.41 2.36 -9.47
C THR A 176 -22.36 2.85 -8.38
N ARG A 177 -23.58 2.32 -8.34
CA ARG A 177 -24.60 2.70 -7.35
C ARG A 177 -24.62 1.76 -6.15
N TYR A 178 -24.44 0.46 -6.38
CA TYR A 178 -24.42 -0.53 -5.33
C TYR A 178 -23.29 -1.54 -5.56
N VAL A 179 -22.67 -1.98 -4.44
CA VAL A 179 -21.87 -3.20 -4.41
C VAL A 179 -22.51 -4.12 -3.38
N LEU A 180 -23.05 -5.23 -3.88
CA LEU A 180 -23.74 -6.21 -3.05
C LEU A 180 -22.72 -7.25 -2.60
N THR A 181 -22.50 -7.36 -1.30
CA THR A 181 -21.66 -8.42 -0.73
C THR A 181 -22.29 -9.80 -0.96
N PRO A 182 -21.56 -10.91 -0.75
CA PRO A 182 -22.14 -12.25 -0.90
C PRO A 182 -23.41 -12.47 -0.08
N GLU A 183 -23.45 -11.99 1.16
CA GLU A 183 -24.66 -12.09 2.01
C GLU A 183 -25.80 -11.23 1.47
N ALA A 184 -25.51 -10.01 0.99
CA ALA A 184 -26.53 -9.16 0.36
C ALA A 184 -27.08 -9.81 -0.91
N SER A 185 -26.22 -10.38 -1.75
CA SER A 185 -26.61 -11.07 -2.98
C SER A 185 -27.49 -12.29 -2.71
N ALA A 186 -27.18 -13.06 -1.66
CA ALA A 186 -27.98 -14.19 -1.22
C ALA A 186 -29.34 -13.74 -0.68
N ALA A 187 -29.38 -12.70 0.15
CA ALA A 187 -30.62 -12.15 0.71
C ALA A 187 -31.55 -11.52 -0.34
N MET A 188 -31.00 -11.08 -1.47
CA MET A 188 -31.73 -10.48 -2.60
C MET A 188 -31.77 -11.42 -3.83
N SER A 189 -31.79 -12.73 -3.61
CA SER A 189 -31.77 -13.74 -4.69
C SER A 189 -33.09 -13.89 -5.45
N SER A 190 -34.19 -13.35 -4.93
CA SER A 190 -35.53 -13.35 -5.57
C SER A 190 -35.83 -12.00 -6.20
N ASP A 191 -36.62 -11.99 -7.27
CA ASP A 191 -37.04 -10.77 -7.94
C ASP A 191 -37.84 -9.86 -7.00
N GLY A 192 -37.57 -8.57 -7.08
CA GLY A 192 -38.20 -7.60 -6.19
C GLY A 192 -37.42 -6.27 -6.16
N THR A 193 -38.04 -5.27 -5.54
CA THR A 193 -37.46 -3.95 -5.34
C THR A 193 -37.06 -3.78 -3.88
N PHE A 194 -35.83 -3.32 -3.67
CA PHE A 194 -35.20 -3.13 -2.37
C PHE A 194 -34.84 -1.65 -2.19
N GLY A 195 -35.45 -1.01 -1.21
CA GLY A 195 -35.12 0.36 -0.85
C GLY A 195 -33.79 0.45 -0.09
N ASP A 196 -33.16 1.62 -0.09
CA ASP A 196 -31.90 1.89 0.63
C ASP A 196 -31.97 1.57 2.13
N SER A 197 -33.17 1.64 2.74
CA SER A 197 -33.40 1.32 4.15
C SER A 197 -33.73 -0.14 4.42
N SER A 198 -33.94 -0.96 3.37
CA SER A 198 -34.19 -2.41 3.57
C SER A 198 -32.98 -3.10 4.19
N ALA A 199 -33.21 -4.12 5.02
CA ALA A 199 -32.15 -4.80 5.76
C ALA A 199 -30.96 -5.27 4.89
N PRO A 200 -31.17 -5.96 3.72
CA PRO A 200 -30.03 -6.39 2.90
C PRO A 200 -29.27 -5.23 2.26
N VAL A 201 -29.95 -4.12 1.93
CA VAL A 201 -29.26 -2.93 1.37
C VAL A 201 -28.58 -2.12 2.46
N ALA A 202 -29.27 -1.82 3.56
CA ALA A 202 -28.74 -1.00 4.65
C ALA A 202 -27.61 -1.71 5.42
N GLY A 203 -27.80 -3.01 5.72
CA GLY A 203 -26.90 -3.78 6.57
C GLY A 203 -25.72 -4.41 5.85
N LEU A 204 -25.90 -4.80 4.58
CA LEU A 204 -24.98 -5.70 3.90
C LEU A 204 -24.39 -5.13 2.60
N SER A 205 -24.84 -3.95 2.13
CA SER A 205 -24.41 -3.42 0.83
C SER A 205 -23.65 -2.10 0.94
N TYR A 206 -22.75 -1.86 0.00
CA TYR A 206 -22.22 -0.52 -0.25
C TYR A 206 -23.17 0.24 -1.14
N VAL A 207 -23.47 1.49 -0.80
CA VAL A 207 -24.36 2.37 -1.58
C VAL A 207 -23.66 3.67 -1.88
N TYR A 208 -23.72 4.08 -3.14
CA TYR A 208 -23.13 5.32 -3.63
C TYR A 208 -24.21 6.20 -4.25
N LYS A 209 -24.15 7.49 -3.96
CA LYS A 209 -25.00 8.51 -4.61
C LYS A 209 -24.11 9.56 -5.24
N TYR A 210 -24.61 10.11 -6.31
CA TYR A 210 -23.86 11.09 -7.10
C TYR A 210 -24.68 12.37 -7.26
N ASP A 211 -24.01 13.47 -7.45
CA ASP A 211 -24.65 14.74 -7.81
C ASP A 211 -24.85 14.86 -9.32
N GLY A 212 -25.45 15.97 -9.77
CA GLY A 212 -25.72 16.19 -11.19
C GLY A 212 -24.47 16.33 -12.09
N LYS A 213 -23.27 16.40 -11.49
CA LYS A 213 -21.99 16.38 -12.20
C LYS A 213 -21.32 15.00 -12.19
N GLY A 214 -21.92 13.99 -11.58
CA GLY A 214 -21.36 12.64 -11.44
C GLY A 214 -20.31 12.50 -10.32
N ARG A 215 -20.23 13.48 -9.38
CA ARG A 215 -19.34 13.39 -8.22
C ARG A 215 -20.04 12.65 -7.09
N CYS A 216 -19.31 11.79 -6.36
CA CYS A 216 -19.88 11.01 -5.26
C CYS A 216 -20.34 11.92 -4.10
N SER A 217 -21.62 12.19 -4.01
CA SER A 217 -22.22 13.04 -2.97
C SER A 217 -22.46 12.30 -1.65
N SER A 218 -22.56 10.96 -1.69
CA SER A 218 -22.76 10.14 -0.51
C SER A 218 -22.22 8.71 -0.73
N LYS A 219 -21.57 8.17 0.30
CA LYS A 219 -21.09 6.78 0.35
C LYS A 219 -21.54 6.14 1.65
N ARG A 220 -22.18 4.98 1.57
CA ARG A 220 -22.54 4.18 2.74
C ARG A 220 -21.84 2.83 2.71
N LEU A 221 -21.21 2.47 3.80
CA LEU A 221 -20.67 1.13 4.07
C LEU A 221 -21.73 0.24 4.72
N PRO A 222 -21.64 -1.10 4.59
CA PRO A 222 -22.56 -2.03 5.24
C PRO A 222 -22.72 -1.74 6.73
N GLY A 223 -23.96 -1.62 7.19
CA GLY A 223 -24.31 -1.40 8.59
C GLY A 223 -23.90 -0.03 9.17
N ARG A 224 -23.48 0.93 8.32
CA ARG A 224 -23.07 2.27 8.74
C ARG A 224 -24.01 3.35 8.22
N SER A 225 -24.04 4.47 8.92
CA SER A 225 -24.64 5.70 8.39
C SER A 225 -23.83 6.23 7.21
N PRO A 226 -24.45 6.84 6.20
CA PRO A 226 -23.71 7.35 5.06
C PRO A 226 -22.77 8.50 5.44
N VAL A 227 -21.63 8.58 4.78
CA VAL A 227 -20.77 9.76 4.74
C VAL A 227 -21.23 10.64 3.59
N ILE A 228 -21.47 11.91 3.86
CA ILE A 228 -21.90 12.91 2.88
C ILE A 228 -20.71 13.78 2.50
N TYR A 229 -20.56 14.10 1.23
CA TYR A 229 -19.52 14.98 0.71
C TYR A 229 -20.13 16.23 0.09
N LYS A 230 -19.46 17.36 0.28
CA LYS A 230 -19.76 18.64 -0.36
C LYS A 230 -18.54 19.09 -1.14
N TYR A 231 -18.80 19.45 -2.37
CA TYR A 231 -17.78 19.87 -3.33
C TYR A 231 -17.86 21.38 -3.55
N ASP A 232 -16.75 21.97 -3.87
CA ASP A 232 -16.69 23.36 -4.32
C ASP A 232 -16.91 23.46 -5.85
N LYS A 233 -16.80 24.69 -6.38
CA LYS A 233 -16.93 24.95 -7.82
C LYS A 233 -15.78 24.33 -8.65
N GLY A 234 -14.63 24.04 -8.01
CA GLY A 234 -13.47 23.39 -8.63
C GLY A 234 -13.55 21.86 -8.60
N ASP A 235 -14.70 21.29 -8.20
CA ASP A 235 -14.94 19.84 -8.08
C ASP A 235 -14.08 19.14 -7.00
N GLU A 236 -13.52 19.93 -6.04
CA GLU A 236 -12.79 19.39 -4.89
C GLU A 236 -13.74 19.11 -3.72
N PRO A 237 -13.60 17.97 -3.01
CA PRO A 237 -14.38 17.69 -1.81
C PRO A 237 -13.83 18.52 -0.65
N VAL A 238 -14.59 19.54 -0.24
CA VAL A 238 -14.17 20.51 0.80
C VAL A 238 -14.80 20.26 2.16
N PHE A 239 -15.96 19.57 2.22
CA PHE A 239 -16.56 19.14 3.47
C PHE A 239 -17.03 17.68 3.37
N SER A 240 -16.95 16.99 4.51
CA SER A 240 -17.53 15.66 4.68
C SER A 240 -18.18 15.52 6.05
N GLN A 241 -19.20 14.64 6.16
CA GLN A 241 -19.91 14.41 7.39
C GLN A 241 -20.31 12.94 7.51
N ASP A 242 -19.82 12.25 8.53
CA ASP A 242 -20.28 10.91 8.89
C ASP A 242 -21.51 10.93 9.82
N GLY A 243 -22.01 9.76 10.20
CA GLY A 243 -23.19 9.65 11.07
C GLY A 243 -22.99 10.26 12.46
N ARG A 244 -21.84 10.06 13.08
CA ARG A 244 -21.53 10.62 14.40
C ARG A 244 -21.36 12.13 14.36
N MET A 245 -20.76 12.65 13.30
CA MET A 245 -20.64 14.10 13.09
C MET A 245 -22.02 14.74 12.91
N ARG A 246 -22.97 14.08 12.21
CA ARG A 246 -24.36 14.56 12.11
C ARG A 246 -25.05 14.66 13.46
N GLU A 247 -24.87 13.66 14.31
CA GLU A 247 -25.42 13.65 15.68
C GLU A 247 -24.87 14.82 16.53
N ARG A 248 -23.58 15.17 16.33
CA ARG A 248 -22.92 16.26 17.04
C ARG A 248 -23.08 17.64 16.38
N GLY A 249 -23.68 17.71 15.19
CA GLY A 249 -23.77 18.95 14.42
C GLY A 249 -22.39 19.45 13.96
N GLU A 250 -21.57 18.57 13.42
CA GLU A 250 -20.19 18.86 13.00
C GLU A 250 -19.95 18.44 11.55
N TRP A 251 -19.02 19.11 10.90
CA TRP A 251 -18.47 18.73 9.59
C TRP A 251 -16.96 18.66 9.66
N MET A 252 -16.35 17.69 8.99
CA MET A 252 -14.95 17.72 8.65
C MET A 252 -14.75 18.65 7.46
N PHE A 253 -13.82 19.57 7.52
CA PHE A 253 -13.38 20.36 6.37
C PHE A 253 -11.96 19.99 5.96
N SER A 254 -11.64 20.13 4.66
CA SER A 254 -10.30 20.03 4.11
C SER A 254 -10.16 21.06 3.00
N PHE A 255 -9.29 22.04 3.21
CA PHE A 255 -9.07 23.14 2.27
C PHE A 255 -7.67 23.07 1.69
N ARG A 256 -7.62 23.30 0.40
CA ARG A 256 -6.38 23.26 -0.38
C ARG A 256 -5.89 24.66 -0.71
N ASP A 257 -4.58 24.78 -0.94
CA ASP A 257 -4.01 26.01 -1.48
C ASP A 257 -4.25 26.14 -2.99
N ALA A 258 -3.80 27.24 -3.58
CA ALA A 258 -3.93 27.48 -5.02
C ALA A 258 -3.19 26.46 -5.93
N LEU A 259 -2.31 25.66 -5.37
CA LEU A 259 -1.60 24.57 -6.07
C LEU A 259 -2.25 23.19 -5.84
N GLY A 260 -3.40 23.13 -5.16
CA GLY A 260 -4.12 21.90 -4.88
C GLY A 260 -3.55 21.06 -3.74
N ARG A 261 -2.60 21.60 -2.95
CA ARG A 261 -2.01 20.90 -1.79
C ARG A 261 -2.92 21.10 -0.57
N GLU A 262 -3.12 20.06 0.25
CA GLU A 262 -3.88 20.20 1.49
C GLU A 262 -3.17 21.18 2.45
N ALA A 263 -3.83 22.28 2.75
CA ALA A 263 -3.29 23.34 3.60
C ALA A 263 -3.81 23.23 5.03
N VAL A 264 -5.12 23.05 5.20
CA VAL A 264 -5.73 22.96 6.52
C VAL A 264 -6.94 22.04 6.50
N SER A 265 -7.01 21.14 7.48
CA SER A 265 -8.19 20.31 7.73
C SER A 265 -8.58 20.37 9.21
N GLY A 266 -9.88 20.14 9.49
CA GLY A 266 -10.37 20.24 10.85
C GLY A 266 -11.87 20.05 10.97
N ILE A 267 -12.41 20.40 12.13
CA ILE A 267 -13.83 20.27 12.44
C ILE A 267 -14.49 21.65 12.39
N TRP A 268 -15.58 21.74 11.66
CA TRP A 268 -16.47 22.87 11.67
C TRP A 268 -17.72 22.55 12.51
N PRO A 269 -17.90 23.18 13.68
CA PRO A 269 -19.02 22.91 14.56
C PRO A 269 -20.27 23.65 14.03
N SER A 270 -21.02 23.02 13.14
CA SER A 270 -22.24 23.56 12.58
C SER A 270 -23.23 22.45 12.19
N SER A 271 -24.47 22.61 12.62
CA SER A 271 -25.58 21.77 12.16
C SER A 271 -26.10 22.17 10.77
N ARG A 272 -25.68 23.33 10.25
CA ARG A 272 -26.06 23.80 8.92
C ARG A 272 -25.22 23.08 7.86
N THR A 273 -25.86 22.75 6.75
CA THR A 273 -25.14 22.26 5.57
C THR A 273 -24.26 23.38 5.00
N PRO A 274 -22.97 23.13 4.75
CA PRO A 274 -22.10 24.12 4.13
C PRO A 274 -22.59 24.46 2.72
N ASP A 275 -22.61 25.76 2.42
CA ASP A 275 -22.82 26.25 1.05
C ASP A 275 -21.47 26.42 0.38
N THR A 276 -21.23 25.62 -0.65
CA THR A 276 -19.96 25.56 -1.39
C THR A 276 -20.12 25.82 -2.88
N ASP A 277 -21.34 26.01 -3.36
CA ASP A 277 -21.63 26.05 -4.80
C ASP A 277 -21.20 27.38 -5.48
N GLY A 278 -20.85 28.41 -4.70
CA GLY A 278 -20.56 29.76 -5.20
C GLY A 278 -19.11 29.98 -5.66
N ALA A 279 -18.12 29.25 -5.17
CA ALA A 279 -16.70 29.54 -5.43
C ALA A 279 -15.80 28.29 -5.32
N THR A 280 -14.65 28.32 -5.99
CA THR A 280 -13.53 27.41 -5.67
C THR A 280 -12.94 27.83 -4.33
N VAL A 281 -12.84 26.90 -3.39
CA VAL A 281 -12.31 27.14 -2.05
C VAL A 281 -10.79 27.09 -2.06
N ILE A 282 -10.15 28.20 -1.74
CA ILE A 282 -8.68 28.31 -1.72
C ILE A 282 -8.24 28.82 -0.35
N ALA A 283 -7.35 28.06 0.29
CA ALA A 283 -6.63 28.46 1.48
C ALA A 283 -5.37 29.24 1.11
N THR A 284 -5.22 30.45 1.62
CA THR A 284 -4.04 31.29 1.39
C THR A 284 -3.34 31.54 2.72
N TYR A 285 -2.05 31.24 2.78
CA TYR A 285 -1.26 31.52 3.99
C TYR A 285 -1.02 33.01 4.13
N THR A 286 -1.48 33.58 5.24
CA THR A 286 -1.32 35.01 5.58
C THR A 286 -0.50 35.25 6.86
N GLY A 287 -0.30 34.17 7.63
CA GLY A 287 0.45 34.20 8.90
C GLY A 287 -0.37 34.64 10.12
N THR A 288 -1.50 35.28 9.94
CA THR A 288 -2.25 35.93 11.04
C THR A 288 -3.68 35.38 11.24
N ALA A 289 -4.16 34.53 10.32
CA ALA A 289 -5.53 34.04 10.36
C ALA A 289 -5.71 32.87 11.35
N SER A 290 -6.94 32.66 11.79
CA SER A 290 -7.32 31.69 12.83
C SER A 290 -7.14 30.23 12.46
N LEU A 291 -7.12 29.90 11.17
CA LEU A 291 -6.89 28.52 10.67
C LEU A 291 -5.41 28.20 10.54
N GLY A 292 -4.64 28.32 11.62
CA GLY A 292 -3.21 28.03 11.61
C GLY A 292 -2.39 28.97 10.73
N GLY A 293 -2.85 30.21 10.53
CA GLY A 293 -2.24 31.20 9.66
C GLY A 293 -2.84 31.25 8.24
N TYR A 294 -3.79 30.37 7.91
CA TYR A 294 -4.49 30.38 6.63
C TYR A 294 -5.80 31.16 6.68
N SER A 295 -6.06 31.96 5.68
CA SER A 295 -7.36 32.54 5.34
C SER A 295 -8.00 31.75 4.20
N VAL A 296 -9.34 31.70 4.16
CA VAL A 296 -10.12 31.01 3.12
C VAL A 296 -11.01 32.05 2.43
N ASN A 297 -11.14 31.95 1.12
CA ASN A 297 -11.89 32.90 0.30
C ASN A 297 -13.42 32.72 0.34
N VAL A 298 -13.93 31.83 1.17
CA VAL A 298 -15.37 31.64 1.40
C VAL A 298 -15.73 32.05 2.83
N GLN A 299 -16.92 32.59 3.03
CA GLN A 299 -17.43 32.86 4.37
C GLN A 299 -17.78 31.52 5.05
N THR A 300 -16.86 30.99 5.83
CA THR A 300 -17.18 29.93 6.78
C THR A 300 -17.80 30.58 8.01
N PRO A 301 -19.08 30.33 8.33
CA PRO A 301 -19.64 30.82 9.57
C PRO A 301 -18.94 30.14 10.75
N ALA A 302 -18.55 30.96 11.73
CA ALA A 302 -17.91 30.55 12.97
C ALA A 302 -16.67 29.62 12.81
N ILE A 303 -15.58 30.03 13.34
CA ILE A 303 -14.24 29.52 13.23
C ILE A 303 -14.19 28.00 13.43
N GLY A 304 -13.82 27.25 12.38
CA GLY A 304 -13.52 25.83 12.49
C GLY A 304 -12.31 25.60 13.41
N VAL A 305 -12.27 24.43 14.03
CA VAL A 305 -11.12 23.99 14.83
C VAL A 305 -10.15 23.24 13.91
N PRO A 306 -8.98 23.82 13.57
CA PRO A 306 -8.01 23.11 12.76
C PRO A 306 -7.43 21.94 13.55
N LEU A 307 -7.46 20.74 12.93
CA LEU A 307 -6.82 19.53 13.44
C LEU A 307 -5.46 19.30 12.80
N SER A 308 -5.32 19.63 11.53
CA SER A 308 -4.07 19.55 10.80
C SER A 308 -3.87 20.78 9.95
N VAL A 309 -2.66 21.33 10.00
CA VAL A 309 -2.23 22.46 9.19
C VAL A 309 -0.89 22.09 8.57
N ASN A 310 -0.76 22.24 7.26
CA ASN A 310 0.48 21.98 6.52
C ASN A 310 1.04 23.30 5.98
N TYR A 311 2.33 23.48 6.13
CA TYR A 311 3.04 24.66 5.68
C TYR A 311 3.99 24.31 4.53
N TYR A 312 4.04 25.18 3.53
CA TYR A 312 4.79 24.97 2.30
C TYR A 312 5.67 26.19 1.99
N ASP A 313 6.66 25.97 1.12
CA ASP A 313 7.42 27.03 0.45
C ASP A 313 8.33 27.88 1.35
N GLY A 314 8.36 27.63 2.66
CA GLY A 314 9.19 28.39 3.60
C GLY A 314 8.90 28.10 5.06
N HIS A 315 9.65 28.72 5.97
CA HIS A 315 9.56 28.51 7.42
C HIS A 315 9.00 29.73 8.18
N SER A 316 8.40 30.71 7.48
CA SER A 316 7.80 31.88 8.13
C SER A 316 6.67 31.56 9.12
N PHE A 317 6.09 30.35 9.01
CA PHE A 317 5.09 29.88 9.97
C PHE A 317 5.65 29.76 11.39
N LEU A 318 6.95 29.52 11.56
CA LEU A 318 7.61 29.42 12.88
C LEU A 318 7.54 30.75 13.65
N GLU A 319 7.64 31.88 12.95
CA GLU A 319 7.54 33.21 13.54
C GLU A 319 6.10 33.55 13.97
N ASN A 320 5.11 32.96 13.30
CA ASN A 320 3.69 33.25 13.49
C ASN A 320 3.01 32.34 14.51
N LEU A 321 3.57 31.19 14.79
CA LEU A 321 3.05 30.22 15.76
C LEU A 321 3.37 30.66 17.19
N ARG A 322 3.32 31.77 17.68
CA ARG A 322 3.46 32.30 19.08
C ARG A 322 3.72 31.24 20.19
N LEU A 323 4.48 30.22 19.88
CA LEU A 323 4.88 29.17 20.83
C LEU A 323 6.20 29.61 21.47
N SER A 324 6.30 29.52 22.78
CA SER A 324 7.48 29.90 23.55
C SER A 324 8.77 29.15 23.15
N ASP A 325 8.65 28.12 22.32
CA ASP A 325 9.73 27.20 21.95
C ASP A 325 9.99 27.10 20.45
N THR A 326 9.45 28.01 19.62
CA THR A 326 9.63 27.96 18.15
C THR A 326 11.10 28.08 17.73
N ASP A 327 11.94 28.78 18.49
CA ASP A 327 13.39 28.87 18.24
C ASP A 327 14.07 27.50 18.24
N ARG A 328 13.49 26.53 18.95
CA ARG A 328 14.00 25.17 19.05
C ARG A 328 13.59 24.28 17.89
N LEU A 329 12.66 24.72 17.06
CA LEU A 329 12.33 24.11 15.78
C LEU A 329 13.19 24.67 14.64
N ALA A 330 13.96 25.73 14.92
CA ALA A 330 14.85 26.35 13.95
C ALA A 330 15.96 25.38 13.52
N LEU A 331 16.58 25.71 12.41
CA LEU A 331 17.69 24.96 11.87
C LEU A 331 18.83 24.83 12.89
N SER A 332 19.26 23.60 13.17
CA SER A 332 20.38 23.36 14.06
C SER A 332 21.74 23.49 13.32
N PRO A 333 22.59 24.44 13.67
CA PRO A 333 23.87 24.62 13.00
C PRO A 333 24.91 23.53 13.33
N ASP A 334 24.84 22.90 14.49
CA ASP A 334 25.86 21.98 15.01
C ASP A 334 25.99 20.65 14.25
N THR A 335 25.04 20.35 13.39
CA THR A 335 24.99 19.08 12.65
C THR A 335 25.24 19.24 11.16
N LEU A 336 25.44 20.43 10.67
CA LEU A 336 25.55 20.76 9.24
C LEU A 336 26.65 20.01 8.49
N SER A 337 27.80 19.80 9.14
CA SER A 337 28.94 19.13 8.51
C SER A 337 28.79 17.60 8.44
N ALA A 338 28.10 16.99 9.41
CA ALA A 338 28.00 15.55 9.52
C ALA A 338 26.80 14.97 8.76
N TYR A 339 25.71 15.76 8.63
CA TYR A 339 24.43 15.29 8.13
C TYR A 339 23.92 15.98 6.85
N GLY A 340 24.72 16.82 6.24
CA GLY A 340 24.37 17.59 5.05
C GLY A 340 23.95 19.01 5.37
N VAL A 341 23.97 19.86 4.36
CA VAL A 341 23.73 21.31 4.48
C VAL A 341 22.31 21.62 4.00
N PRO A 342 21.40 22.04 4.90
CA PRO A 342 20.07 22.45 4.50
C PRO A 342 20.08 23.71 3.65
N VAL A 343 19.12 23.84 2.75
CA VAL A 343 18.92 25.08 2.00
C VAL A 343 18.05 26.03 2.81
N THR A 344 18.50 27.27 2.85
CA THR A 344 17.78 28.39 3.44
C THR A 344 17.42 29.37 2.32
N GLY A 345 16.19 29.68 2.12
CA GLY A 345 15.74 30.64 1.11
C GLY A 345 14.50 30.14 0.37
N SER A 346 13.51 30.99 0.31
CA SER A 346 12.17 30.69 -0.18
C SER A 346 12.15 30.12 -1.61
N ASN A 347 13.02 30.60 -2.49
CA ASN A 347 13.06 30.12 -3.89
C ASN A 347 13.48 28.64 -4.05
N ARG A 348 14.20 28.07 -3.08
CA ARG A 348 14.64 26.66 -3.11
C ARG A 348 13.70 25.73 -2.35
N LEU A 349 12.82 26.28 -1.54
CA LEU A 349 11.82 25.53 -0.77
C LEU A 349 10.46 25.51 -1.48
N LYS A 350 10.35 26.17 -2.63
CA LYS A 350 9.11 26.26 -3.39
C LYS A 350 8.64 24.85 -3.81
N GLY A 351 7.40 24.54 -3.50
CA GLY A 351 6.80 23.22 -3.73
C GLY A 351 7.00 22.21 -2.59
N LEU A 352 7.91 22.48 -1.64
CA LEU A 352 8.22 21.55 -0.56
C LEU A 352 7.31 21.78 0.65
N HIS A 353 6.98 20.69 1.35
CA HIS A 353 6.25 20.69 2.63
C HIS A 353 7.25 21.02 3.75
N THR A 354 7.18 22.23 4.29
CA THR A 354 8.20 22.76 5.21
C THR A 354 7.83 22.64 6.68
N GLY A 355 6.57 22.31 7.00
CA GLY A 355 6.15 22.08 8.37
C GLY A 355 4.69 21.68 8.49
N SER A 356 4.32 21.29 9.70
CA SER A 356 2.93 20.96 10.05
C SER A 356 2.63 21.30 11.50
N ALA A 357 1.35 21.54 11.79
CA ALA A 357 0.81 21.60 13.14
C ALA A 357 -0.37 20.63 13.23
N VAL A 358 -0.32 19.68 14.16
CA VAL A 358 -1.36 18.66 14.34
C VAL A 358 -1.88 18.71 15.77
N ARG A 359 -3.17 18.88 15.90
CA ARG A 359 -3.88 18.96 17.19
C ARG A 359 -4.36 17.59 17.61
N SER A 360 -4.19 17.26 18.88
CA SER A 360 -4.75 16.03 19.46
C SER A 360 -6.29 16.10 19.48
N VAL A 361 -6.93 15.00 19.11
CA VAL A 361 -8.40 14.88 19.19
C VAL A 361 -8.88 14.67 20.63
N THR A 362 -8.06 14.04 21.45
CA THR A 362 -8.38 13.74 22.86
C THR A 362 -8.01 14.87 23.81
N ASP A 363 -7.05 15.69 23.45
CA ASP A 363 -6.62 16.87 24.20
C ASP A 363 -6.44 18.06 23.22
N PRO A 364 -7.49 18.88 23.02
CA PRO A 364 -7.48 19.97 22.05
C PRO A 364 -6.43 21.07 22.29
N GLU A 365 -5.91 21.19 23.50
CA GLU A 365 -4.81 22.12 23.83
C GLU A 365 -3.43 21.57 23.40
N SER A 366 -3.34 20.27 23.19
CA SER A 366 -2.13 19.59 22.78
C SER A 366 -1.93 19.68 21.27
N VAL A 367 -0.89 20.40 20.82
CA VAL A 367 -0.54 20.59 19.42
C VAL A 367 0.92 20.15 19.22
N THR A 368 1.13 19.21 18.31
CA THR A 368 2.47 18.83 17.82
C THR A 368 2.81 19.71 16.62
N VAL A 369 3.92 20.42 16.71
CA VAL A 369 4.44 21.24 15.59
C VAL A 369 5.71 20.62 15.05
N SER A 370 5.81 20.56 13.73
CA SER A 370 6.96 20.00 13.02
C SER A 370 7.52 20.97 12.01
N ALA A 371 8.86 21.01 11.88
CA ALA A 371 9.56 21.73 10.84
C ALA A 371 10.48 20.79 10.06
N PHE A 372 10.51 20.91 8.74
CA PHE A 372 11.25 20.03 7.82
C PHE A 372 12.26 20.84 7.01
N TYR A 373 13.49 20.34 6.94
CA TYR A 373 14.59 20.99 6.25
C TYR A 373 15.18 20.08 5.18
N TYR A 374 15.56 20.68 4.06
CA TYR A 374 15.87 19.98 2.82
C TYR A 374 17.25 20.31 2.31
N ASP A 375 17.86 19.38 1.60
CA ASP A 375 19.09 19.62 0.86
C ASP A 375 18.80 20.31 -0.50
N ARG A 376 19.86 20.56 -1.26
CA ARG A 376 19.77 21.22 -2.59
C ARG A 376 18.97 20.41 -3.63
N ARG A 377 18.68 19.14 -3.37
CA ARG A 377 17.91 18.25 -4.24
C ARG A 377 16.45 18.11 -3.78
N GLY A 378 16.03 18.85 -2.78
CA GLY A 378 14.70 18.77 -2.20
C GLY A 378 14.46 17.51 -1.36
N ARG A 379 15.53 16.86 -0.86
CA ARG A 379 15.41 15.68 0.01
C ARG A 379 15.47 16.14 1.47
N GLN A 380 14.57 15.64 2.29
CA GLN A 380 14.54 16.00 3.71
C GLN A 380 15.78 15.44 4.42
N ILE A 381 16.50 16.31 5.10
CA ILE A 381 17.70 15.96 5.87
C ILE A 381 17.62 16.30 7.35
N GLN A 382 16.67 17.16 7.73
CA GLN A 382 16.34 17.39 9.14
C GLN A 382 14.84 17.46 9.35
N SER A 383 14.37 17.01 10.51
CA SER A 383 13.04 17.30 11.01
C SER A 383 13.10 17.55 12.50
N HIS A 384 12.40 18.59 12.91
CA HIS A 384 12.29 19.00 14.30
C HIS A 384 10.83 18.98 14.70
N HIS A 385 10.53 18.37 15.84
CA HIS A 385 9.18 18.22 16.34
C HIS A 385 9.12 18.74 17.79
N LEU A 386 8.13 19.57 18.03
CA LEU A 386 7.70 19.96 19.36
C LEU A 386 6.45 19.15 19.70
N GLU A 387 6.61 18.17 20.57
CA GLU A 387 5.54 17.25 20.94
C GLU A 387 4.97 17.66 22.31
N ALA A 388 3.67 17.85 22.37
CA ALA A 388 3.03 18.41 23.56
C ALA A 388 3.19 17.57 24.85
N LEU A 389 3.33 16.24 24.71
CA LEU A 389 3.45 15.32 25.85
C LEU A 389 4.86 14.79 26.05
N SER A 390 5.66 14.66 25.01
CA SER A 390 6.95 13.95 25.01
C SER A 390 8.18 14.86 24.93
N GLY A 391 7.98 16.18 24.85
CA GLY A 391 9.06 17.13 24.75
C GLY A 391 9.47 17.41 23.30
N ARG A 392 10.73 17.22 22.94
CA ARG A 392 11.24 17.55 21.61
C ARG A 392 11.93 16.39 20.96
N ARG A 393 11.75 16.28 19.67
CA ARG A 393 12.42 15.28 18.86
C ARG A 393 13.08 15.95 17.67
N HIS A 394 14.37 15.71 17.53
CA HIS A 394 15.18 16.18 16.41
C HIS A 394 15.74 15.00 15.64
N VAL A 395 15.52 15.00 14.34
CA VAL A 395 16.09 13.98 13.45
C VAL A 395 16.99 14.67 12.43
N HIS A 396 18.22 14.20 12.34
CA HIS A 396 19.20 14.65 11.35
C HIS A 396 19.67 13.45 10.55
N GLN A 397 19.79 13.59 9.23
CA GLN A 397 20.23 12.49 8.39
C GLN A 397 21.13 12.93 7.25
N SER A 398 22.14 12.12 6.95
CA SER A 398 22.88 12.17 5.70
C SER A 398 22.38 11.08 4.76
N LEU A 399 22.39 11.39 3.48
CA LEU A 399 21.81 10.54 2.45
C LEU A 399 22.85 10.11 1.42
N THR A 400 22.66 8.93 0.83
CA THR A 400 23.38 8.54 -0.40
C THR A 400 23.04 9.49 -1.55
N PHE A 401 23.71 9.32 -2.67
CA PHE A 401 23.36 10.04 -3.90
C PHE A 401 21.88 9.81 -4.30
N THR A 402 21.39 8.59 -4.15
CA THR A 402 20.01 8.17 -4.52
C THR A 402 18.97 8.51 -3.46
N GLY A 403 19.37 8.92 -2.25
CA GLY A 403 18.44 9.35 -1.20
C GLY A 403 18.24 8.36 -0.05
N LYS A 404 19.00 7.26 0.01
CA LYS A 404 18.93 6.34 1.15
C LYS A 404 19.69 6.92 2.35
N PRO A 405 19.21 6.75 3.60
CA PRO A 405 19.88 7.29 4.78
C PRO A 405 21.18 6.53 5.06
N LEU A 406 22.31 7.25 5.05
CA LEU A 406 23.64 6.75 5.45
C LEU A 406 23.81 6.81 6.97
N ARG A 407 23.46 7.93 7.54
CA ARG A 407 23.53 8.16 8.98
C ARG A 407 22.33 8.95 9.43
N THR A 408 21.70 8.51 10.50
CA THR A 408 20.58 9.21 11.15
C THR A 408 20.93 9.43 12.61
N ARG A 409 20.69 10.64 13.11
CA ARG A 409 20.72 10.94 14.53
C ARG A 409 19.34 11.40 14.95
N GLU A 410 18.75 10.70 15.88
CA GLU A 410 17.50 11.07 16.53
C GLU A 410 17.79 11.42 17.98
N THR A 411 17.37 12.62 18.38
CA THR A 411 17.50 13.07 19.77
C THR A 411 16.11 13.38 20.30
N VAL A 412 15.76 12.80 21.42
CA VAL A 412 14.50 13.05 22.14
C VAL A 412 14.87 13.75 23.45
N GLU A 413 14.38 14.97 23.61
CA GLU A 413 14.52 15.74 24.85
C GLU A 413 13.21 15.66 25.63
N LEU A 414 13.24 15.07 26.81
CA LEU A 414 12.09 14.94 27.68
C LEU A 414 11.80 16.24 28.44
N PRO A 415 10.56 16.45 28.93
CA PRO A 415 10.18 17.66 29.68
C PRO A 415 11.01 17.87 30.96
N ASP A 416 11.58 16.81 31.54
CA ASP A 416 12.44 16.87 32.74
C ASP A 416 13.91 17.23 32.44
N GLY A 417 14.24 17.54 31.17
CA GLY A 417 15.56 17.92 30.73
C GLY A 417 16.50 16.77 30.38
N ARG A 418 16.08 15.52 30.53
CA ARG A 418 16.83 14.35 30.04
C ARG A 418 16.77 14.30 28.52
N ALA A 419 17.84 13.83 27.92
CA ALA A 419 17.89 13.64 26.47
C ALA A 419 18.45 12.26 26.12
N ASP A 420 17.74 11.58 25.22
CA ASP A 420 18.20 10.33 24.63
C ASP A 420 18.64 10.58 23.18
N SER A 421 19.75 9.99 22.77
CA SER A 421 20.29 10.14 21.42
C SER A 421 20.55 8.77 20.80
N LEU A 422 19.82 8.48 19.74
CA LEU A 422 19.99 7.31 18.90
C LEU A 422 20.71 7.71 17.62
N VAL A 423 21.89 7.14 17.40
CA VAL A 423 22.64 7.30 16.14
C VAL A 423 22.63 5.99 15.39
N THR A 424 22.13 6.00 14.15
CA THR A 424 22.12 4.84 13.28
C THR A 424 22.98 5.12 12.05
N SER A 425 23.95 4.25 11.78
CA SER A 425 24.84 4.31 10.60
C SER A 425 24.60 3.09 9.73
N ARG A 426 24.52 3.29 8.41
CA ARG A 426 24.20 2.24 7.44
C ARG A 426 25.25 2.16 6.35
N LEU A 427 25.56 0.93 5.94
CA LEU A 427 26.40 0.63 4.81
C LEU A 427 25.57 -0.11 3.76
N TYR A 428 25.78 0.28 2.51
CA TYR A 428 25.09 -0.31 1.36
C TYR A 428 26.10 -0.87 0.37
N ASP A 429 25.72 -1.91 -0.35
CA ASP A 429 26.49 -2.42 -1.48
C ASP A 429 26.30 -1.55 -2.74
N SER A 430 26.93 -1.94 -3.85
CA SER A 430 26.85 -1.24 -5.13
C SER A 430 25.44 -1.24 -5.75
N GLN A 431 24.57 -2.15 -5.31
CA GLN A 431 23.16 -2.23 -5.72
C GLN A 431 22.22 -1.62 -4.67
N GLU A 432 22.81 -0.89 -3.73
CA GLU A 432 22.09 -0.20 -2.65
C GLU A 432 21.28 -1.15 -1.72
N ARG A 433 21.70 -2.40 -1.56
CA ARG A 433 21.17 -3.27 -0.51
C ARG A 433 21.88 -2.96 0.80
N LEU A 434 21.13 -3.00 1.91
CA LEU A 434 21.68 -2.73 3.24
C LEU A 434 22.59 -3.88 3.68
N VAL A 435 23.89 -3.63 3.80
CA VAL A 435 24.88 -4.64 4.22
C VAL A 435 25.09 -4.64 5.72
N SER A 436 25.03 -3.45 6.34
CA SER A 436 25.22 -3.32 7.79
C SER A 436 24.48 -2.10 8.32
N GLU A 437 23.94 -2.23 9.51
CA GLU A 437 23.35 -1.15 10.29
C GLU A 437 23.91 -1.19 11.72
N THR A 438 24.50 -0.08 12.15
CA THR A 438 24.97 0.10 13.53
C THR A 438 24.12 1.16 14.21
N SER A 439 23.41 0.80 15.26
CA SER A 439 22.63 1.70 16.08
C SER A 439 23.29 1.87 17.45
N SER A 440 23.40 3.12 17.91
CA SER A 440 23.98 3.48 19.21
C SER A 440 22.98 4.36 19.97
N LEU A 441 22.47 3.87 21.08
CA LEU A 441 21.61 4.60 22.00
C LEU A 441 22.41 4.97 23.25
N ASN A 442 22.64 6.27 23.46
CA ASN A 442 23.37 6.80 24.61
C ASN A 442 24.74 6.10 24.83
N GLY A 443 25.46 5.80 23.75
CA GLY A 443 26.77 5.15 23.77
C GLY A 443 26.75 3.61 23.82
N LYS A 444 25.61 2.97 24.02
CA LYS A 444 25.46 1.53 23.88
C LYS A 444 25.12 1.21 22.42
N SER A 445 25.91 0.38 21.79
CA SER A 445 25.75 0.10 20.36
C SER A 445 25.37 -1.35 20.08
N GLN A 446 24.68 -1.53 18.96
CA GLN A 446 24.34 -2.82 18.35
C GLN A 446 24.59 -2.72 16.87
N THR A 447 25.17 -3.77 16.29
CA THR A 447 25.35 -3.88 14.84
C THR A 447 24.54 -5.07 14.31
N VAL A 448 23.87 -4.85 13.19
CA VAL A 448 23.22 -5.90 12.40
C VAL A 448 23.91 -5.96 11.04
N ALA A 449 24.47 -7.12 10.70
CA ALA A 449 25.00 -7.40 9.37
C ALA A 449 23.99 -8.26 8.58
N TYR A 450 23.87 -7.98 7.30
CA TYR A 450 22.91 -8.63 6.40
C TYR A 450 23.64 -9.42 5.32
N SER A 451 23.22 -10.65 5.08
CA SER A 451 23.75 -11.51 4.04
C SER A 451 22.67 -11.80 2.98
N TYR A 452 23.12 -11.88 1.74
CA TYR A 452 22.24 -12.09 0.60
C TYR A 452 22.74 -13.26 -0.26
N ASP A 453 21.81 -13.95 -0.92
CA ASP A 453 22.17 -14.92 -1.94
C ASP A 453 22.52 -14.25 -3.29
N GLY A 454 22.94 -15.03 -4.26
CA GLY A 454 23.42 -14.54 -5.55
C GLY A 454 22.42 -13.72 -6.36
N ILE A 455 21.13 -13.79 -6.07
CA ILE A 455 20.09 -12.97 -6.71
C ILE A 455 19.57 -11.84 -5.82
N GLY A 456 20.16 -11.68 -4.62
CA GLY A 456 19.87 -10.57 -3.71
C GLY A 456 18.75 -10.81 -2.72
N ARG A 457 18.32 -12.07 -2.48
CA ARG A 457 17.39 -12.39 -1.38
C ARG A 457 18.15 -12.41 -0.06
N LEU A 458 17.54 -11.87 1.00
CA LEU A 458 18.13 -11.86 2.34
C LEU A 458 18.23 -13.28 2.90
N THR A 459 19.43 -13.78 3.12
CA THR A 459 19.67 -15.13 3.65
C THR A 459 20.14 -15.17 5.09
N GLY A 460 20.55 -14.03 5.65
CA GLY A 460 20.96 -14.00 7.03
C GLY A 460 21.02 -12.61 7.64
N ARG A 461 20.91 -12.59 8.97
CA ARG A 461 21.19 -11.43 9.80
C ARG A 461 22.07 -11.88 10.97
N SER A 462 23.09 -11.08 11.25
CA SER A 462 23.94 -11.29 12.42
C SER A 462 23.90 -10.04 13.28
N TYR A 463 23.44 -10.20 14.50
CA TYR A 463 23.35 -9.18 15.53
C TYR A 463 24.53 -9.28 16.47
N SER A 464 25.17 -8.17 16.81
CA SER A 464 26.21 -8.13 17.83
C SER A 464 26.07 -6.88 18.67
N SER A 465 26.19 -7.02 19.99
CA SER A 465 26.32 -5.87 20.89
C SER A 465 27.72 -5.24 20.76
N GLY A 466 27.80 -3.93 20.98
CA GLY A 466 29.08 -3.21 20.82
C GLY A 466 30.17 -3.63 21.81
N ASP A 467 29.80 -4.19 22.95
CA ASP A 467 30.70 -4.75 23.96
C ASP A 467 31.05 -6.23 23.70
N GLY A 468 30.48 -6.84 22.66
CA GLY A 468 30.69 -8.24 22.30
C GLY A 468 30.01 -9.25 23.25
N SER A 469 29.25 -8.81 24.22
CA SER A 469 28.64 -9.69 25.24
C SER A 469 27.49 -10.53 24.69
N HIS A 470 26.83 -10.07 23.64
CA HIS A 470 25.67 -10.73 23.04
C HIS A 470 25.80 -10.80 21.53
N SER A 471 25.51 -11.95 20.96
CA SER A 471 25.42 -12.15 19.52
C SER A 471 24.28 -13.11 19.18
N LEU A 472 23.63 -12.86 18.06
CA LEU A 472 22.57 -13.68 17.51
C LEU A 472 22.76 -13.74 15.99
N SER A 473 22.67 -14.94 15.42
CA SER A 473 22.65 -15.10 13.97
C SER A 473 21.35 -15.80 13.55
N GLU A 474 20.73 -15.25 12.52
CA GLU A 474 19.56 -15.80 11.88
C GLU A 474 19.89 -16.22 10.46
N SER A 475 19.37 -17.35 10.02
CA SER A 475 19.40 -17.76 8.62
C SER A 475 17.98 -17.89 8.09
N LEU A 476 17.78 -17.46 6.83
CA LEU A 476 16.52 -17.51 6.12
C LEU A 476 16.67 -18.42 4.88
N THR A 477 15.66 -19.25 4.64
CA THR A 477 15.62 -20.16 3.49
C THR A 477 14.38 -19.89 2.64
N TYR A 478 14.51 -20.13 1.34
CA TYR A 478 13.46 -19.85 0.37
C TYR A 478 13.27 -21.01 -0.58
N ASP A 479 12.04 -21.18 -1.05
CA ASP A 479 11.75 -22.08 -2.15
C ASP A 479 12.09 -21.44 -3.52
N ILE A 480 11.85 -22.18 -4.59
CA ILE A 480 12.10 -21.71 -5.96
C ILE A 480 11.17 -20.55 -6.38
N ARG A 481 10.06 -20.32 -5.67
CA ARG A 481 9.12 -19.22 -5.91
C ARG A 481 9.40 -17.98 -5.08
N ASP A 482 10.57 -17.92 -4.39
CA ASP A 482 11.00 -16.86 -3.46
C ASP A 482 10.13 -16.76 -2.20
N GLN A 483 9.40 -17.82 -1.88
CA GLN A 483 8.61 -17.87 -0.66
C GLN A 483 9.50 -18.33 0.50
N LEU A 484 9.44 -17.63 1.62
CA LEU A 484 10.15 -18.02 2.83
C LEU A 484 9.70 -19.42 3.28
N THR A 485 10.63 -20.32 3.49
CA THR A 485 10.39 -21.69 3.98
C THR A 485 10.86 -21.89 5.40
N GLY A 486 11.82 -21.10 5.86
CA GLY A 486 12.32 -21.21 7.22
C GLY A 486 13.11 -20.01 7.68
N LEU A 487 13.14 -19.85 9.00
CA LEU A 487 14.03 -18.98 9.73
C LEU A 487 14.62 -19.79 10.87
N SER A 488 15.93 -19.72 11.06
CA SER A 488 16.64 -20.48 12.09
C SER A 488 17.64 -19.59 12.82
N SER A 489 17.63 -19.66 14.15
CA SER A 489 18.62 -19.08 15.03
C SER A 489 18.79 -19.96 16.28
N ASN A 490 19.76 -19.62 17.15
CA ASN A 490 19.96 -20.34 18.41
C ASN A 490 18.83 -20.09 19.45
N VAL A 491 17.99 -19.08 19.27
CA VAL A 491 16.90 -18.71 20.22
C VAL A 491 15.51 -18.97 19.67
N PHE A 492 15.36 -19.05 18.36
CA PHE A 492 14.08 -19.25 17.71
C PHE A 492 14.26 -19.90 16.34
N SER A 493 13.39 -20.84 15.99
CA SER A 493 13.31 -21.39 14.64
C SER A 493 11.85 -21.50 14.19
N MET A 494 11.65 -21.36 12.90
CA MET A 494 10.34 -21.47 12.26
C MET A 494 10.47 -22.15 10.91
N SER A 495 9.56 -23.07 10.60
CA SER A 495 9.40 -23.71 9.29
C SER A 495 8.00 -23.43 8.75
N LEU A 496 7.92 -22.99 7.49
CA LEU A 496 6.68 -22.71 6.78
C LEU A 496 6.54 -23.73 5.65
N ARG A 497 5.57 -24.61 5.74
CA ARG A 497 5.31 -25.67 4.75
C ARG A 497 4.03 -25.37 3.98
N ARG A 498 4.06 -25.67 2.71
CA ARG A 498 2.95 -25.45 1.79
C ARG A 498 2.55 -26.73 1.09
N GLN A 499 3.41 -27.26 0.23
CA GLN A 499 3.14 -28.42 -0.62
C GLN A 499 3.35 -29.76 0.09
N GLU A 500 4.21 -29.78 1.10
CA GLU A 500 4.63 -30.99 1.82
C GLU A 500 4.49 -30.78 3.33
N PRO A 501 3.24 -30.71 3.83
CA PRO A 501 2.97 -30.67 5.26
C PRO A 501 3.36 -32.00 5.91
N VAL A 502 3.79 -31.98 7.17
CA VAL A 502 4.22 -33.18 7.92
C VAL A 502 3.30 -33.50 9.08
N LEU A 503 2.42 -32.58 9.49
CA LEU A 503 1.48 -32.73 10.60
C LEU A 503 0.04 -33.05 10.13
N GLY A 504 -0.13 -33.40 8.85
CA GLY A 504 -1.41 -33.83 8.30
C GLY A 504 -2.29 -32.70 7.74
N ALA A 505 -1.77 -31.50 7.59
CA ALA A 505 -2.49 -30.42 6.91
C ALA A 505 -2.66 -30.72 5.40
N THR A 506 -3.65 -30.09 4.77
CA THR A 506 -3.84 -30.23 3.32
C THR A 506 -2.74 -29.46 2.57
N PRO A 507 -2.02 -30.11 1.61
CA PRO A 507 -1.05 -29.43 0.76
C PRO A 507 -1.66 -28.25 0.01
N ARG A 508 -0.94 -27.11 -0.06
CA ARG A 508 -1.32 -25.91 -0.79
C ARG A 508 -0.28 -25.58 -1.85
N TYR A 509 -0.76 -25.27 -3.05
CA TYR A 509 0.08 -24.96 -4.21
C TYR A 509 -0.03 -23.51 -4.68
N ASN A 510 -1.07 -22.82 -4.25
CA ASN A 510 -1.36 -21.42 -4.59
C ASN A 510 -0.57 -20.37 -3.78
N GLY A 511 0.37 -20.84 -2.94
CA GLY A 511 1.22 -19.99 -2.10
C GLY A 511 0.74 -19.85 -0.66
N ASN A 512 -0.47 -20.33 -0.34
CA ASN A 512 -0.96 -20.36 1.04
C ASN A 512 -0.12 -21.34 1.89
N ILE A 513 0.06 -21.01 3.16
CA ILE A 513 0.76 -21.84 4.12
C ILE A 513 -0.19 -22.96 4.59
N SER A 514 0.23 -24.22 4.43
CA SER A 514 -0.50 -25.40 4.92
C SER A 514 -0.33 -25.60 6.41
N GLU A 515 0.92 -25.49 6.85
CA GLU A 515 1.27 -25.59 8.26
C GLU A 515 2.50 -24.75 8.56
N TRP A 516 2.64 -24.38 9.81
CA TRP A 516 3.85 -23.77 10.32
C TRP A 516 4.23 -24.41 11.65
N GLU A 517 5.51 -24.57 11.85
CA GLU A 517 6.10 -25.12 13.05
C GLU A 517 7.12 -24.13 13.58
N TRP A 518 7.18 -23.95 14.88
CA TRP A 518 8.17 -23.08 15.49
C TRP A 518 8.67 -23.68 16.81
N SER A 519 9.89 -23.34 17.15
CA SER A 519 10.46 -23.70 18.44
C SER A 519 11.26 -22.53 19.01
N ARG A 520 11.28 -22.43 20.33
CA ARG A 520 12.24 -21.59 21.03
C ARG A 520 13.47 -22.43 21.38
N GLY A 521 14.66 -21.89 21.16
CA GLY A 521 15.88 -22.46 21.68
C GLY A 521 15.80 -22.56 23.20
N ALA A 522 16.38 -23.58 23.80
CA ALA A 522 16.54 -23.64 25.22
C ALA A 522 17.36 -22.41 25.65
N GLY A 523 16.70 -21.46 26.32
CA GLY A 523 17.37 -20.26 26.79
C GLY A 523 18.54 -20.64 27.70
N SER A 524 19.73 -20.15 27.39
CA SER A 524 20.90 -20.21 28.26
C SER A 524 20.74 -19.17 29.37
#